data_0e9fea7c196e04ceaac41971f0b9ab37
#
_entry.id   0e9fea7c196e04ceaac41971f0b9ab37
#
_cell.length_a   1.000
_cell.length_b   1.000
_cell.length_c   1.000
_cell.angle_alpha   90.00
_cell.angle_beta   90.00
_cell.angle_gamma   90.00
#
_symmetry.space_group_name_H-M   'P 1'
#
loop_
_entity.id
_entity.type
_entity.pdbx_description
1 polymer ?
#
loop_
_entity_poly.entity_id
_entity_poly.type
_entity_poly.pdbx_seq_one_letter_code
_entity_poly.pdbx_strand_id
1 'polypeptide(L)'
;MTHNELWGGICNLADSFHISCSKLATISGLDPTTFNKSKYTVNNGQPRWLSTCSISRVLDATGLTLAEFATYLPSDTHERPKYPYLPPQNKSRN
;
A
#
# COMPACT_ATOMS: atom_id res chain seq x y z
N MET A 1 -3.29 -3.73 8.53
CA MET A 1 -2.43 -3.75 7.34
C MET A 1 -0.99 -3.72 7.76
N THR A 2 -0.18 -4.58 7.20
CA THR A 2 1.22 -4.63 7.54
C THR A 2 2.05 -3.85 6.52
N HIS A 3 3.28 -3.57 6.89
CA HIS A 3 4.24 -2.94 6.01
C HIS A 3 4.40 -3.74 4.71
N ASN A 4 4.53 -5.04 4.84
CA ASN A 4 4.70 -5.89 3.66
C ASN A 4 3.46 -5.92 2.79
N GLU A 5 2.31 -5.87 3.38
CA GLU A 5 1.06 -5.83 2.62
C GLU A 5 0.97 -4.56 1.80
N LEU A 6 1.36 -3.43 2.37
CA LEU A 6 1.28 -2.18 1.64
C LEU A 6 2.23 -2.17 0.45
N TRP A 7 3.49 -2.58 0.68
CA TRP A 7 4.45 -2.65 -0.41
C TRP A 7 4.03 -3.68 -1.46
N GLY A 8 3.46 -4.82 -1.00
CA GLY A 8 2.94 -5.83 -1.90
C GLY A 8 1.79 -5.30 -2.75
N GLY A 9 0.97 -4.45 -2.17
CA GLY A 9 -0.13 -3.83 -2.92
C GLY A 9 0.38 -2.98 -4.06
N ILE A 10 1.45 -2.23 -3.84
CA ILE A 10 2.07 -1.44 -4.88
C ILE A 10 2.57 -2.33 -6.03
N CYS A 11 3.23 -3.42 -5.68
CA CYS A 11 3.74 -4.34 -6.71
C CYS A 11 2.59 -4.99 -7.46
N ASN A 12 1.55 -5.41 -6.77
CA ASN A 12 0.39 -6.02 -7.42
C ASN A 12 -0.31 -5.03 -8.33
N LEU A 13 -0.38 -3.79 -7.92
CA LEU A 13 -0.99 -2.76 -8.74
C LEU A 13 -0.19 -2.56 -10.03
N ALA A 14 1.12 -2.46 -9.92
CA ALA A 14 1.97 -2.33 -11.10
C ALA A 14 1.80 -3.52 -12.02
N ASP A 15 1.76 -4.72 -11.46
CA ASP A 15 1.57 -5.93 -12.24
C ASP A 15 0.24 -5.92 -12.98
N SER A 16 -0.80 -5.40 -12.36
CA SER A 16 -2.12 -5.38 -12.98
C SER A 16 -2.14 -4.48 -14.21
N PHE A 17 -1.24 -3.51 -14.26
CA PHE A 17 -1.11 -2.65 -15.42
C PHE A 17 0.03 -3.10 -16.34
N HIS A 18 0.65 -4.21 -16.04
CA HIS A 18 1.77 -4.75 -16.83
C HIS A 18 2.93 -3.77 -16.91
N ILE A 19 3.22 -3.10 -15.83
CA ILE A 19 4.34 -2.17 -15.76
C ILE A 19 5.20 -2.50 -14.53
N SER A 20 6.41 -1.99 -14.53
CA SER A 20 7.29 -2.17 -13.38
C SER A 20 6.92 -1.18 -12.27
N CYS A 21 7.42 -1.46 -11.08
CA CYS A 21 7.24 -0.54 -9.97
C CYS A 21 7.91 0.79 -10.26
N SER A 22 9.05 0.78 -10.94
CA SER A 22 9.71 2.02 -11.35
C SER A 22 8.84 2.86 -12.27
N LYS A 23 8.19 2.19 -13.21
CA LYS A 23 7.32 2.87 -14.12
C LYS A 23 6.11 3.44 -13.39
N LEU A 24 5.57 2.68 -12.45
CA LEU A 24 4.46 3.17 -11.65
C LEU A 24 4.86 4.43 -10.89
N ALA A 25 6.04 4.45 -10.31
CA ALA A 25 6.52 5.62 -9.60
C ALA A 25 6.63 6.81 -10.56
N THR A 26 7.19 6.57 -11.73
CA THR A 26 7.40 7.63 -12.70
C THR A 26 6.09 8.26 -13.16
N ILE A 27 5.11 7.43 -13.50
CA ILE A 27 3.84 7.99 -13.97
C ILE A 27 3.06 8.65 -12.84
N SER A 28 3.43 8.35 -11.61
CA SER A 28 2.81 8.98 -10.46
C SER A 28 3.51 10.28 -10.06
N GLY A 29 4.51 10.68 -10.82
CA GLY A 29 5.25 11.89 -10.51
C GLY A 29 6.24 11.73 -9.39
N LEU A 30 6.67 10.50 -9.14
CA LEU A 30 7.61 10.19 -8.07
C LEU A 30 8.94 9.78 -8.67
N ASP A 31 9.97 9.77 -7.83
CA ASP A 31 11.28 9.29 -8.24
C ASP A 31 11.14 7.81 -8.64
N PRO A 32 11.78 7.39 -9.74
CA PRO A 32 11.66 6.00 -10.17
C PRO A 32 12.14 4.98 -9.13
N THR A 33 12.95 5.38 -8.17
CA THR A 33 13.43 4.48 -7.15
C THR A 33 12.54 4.42 -5.92
N THR A 34 11.43 5.17 -5.91
CA THR A 34 10.56 5.26 -4.75
C THR A 34 10.09 3.90 -4.25
N PHE A 35 9.82 2.99 -5.16
CA PHE A 35 9.29 1.67 -4.80
C PHE A 35 10.31 0.55 -4.90
N ASN A 36 11.59 0.89 -4.93
CA ASN A 36 12.63 -0.14 -4.95
C ASN A 36 12.71 -0.86 -3.62
N LYS A 37 13.13 -2.12 -3.68
CA LYS A 37 13.32 -2.90 -2.48
C LYS A 37 14.25 -2.25 -1.48
N SER A 38 15.21 -1.49 -1.95
CA SER A 38 16.14 -0.81 -1.06
C SER A 38 15.44 0.22 -0.19
N LYS A 39 14.22 0.59 -0.54
CA LYS A 39 13.47 1.56 0.25
C LYS A 39 12.54 0.91 1.26
N TYR A 40 12.54 -0.42 1.34
CA TYR A 40 11.68 -1.13 2.29
C TYR A 40 12.05 -0.83 3.73
N THR A 41 13.31 -0.58 3.99
CA THR A 41 13.76 -0.33 5.35
C THR A 41 14.65 0.90 5.38
N VAL A 42 14.74 1.50 6.54
CA VAL A 42 15.70 2.56 6.77
C VAL A 42 16.95 1.96 7.38
N ASN A 43 17.94 2.81 7.71
CA ASN A 43 19.27 2.36 8.11
C ASN A 43 19.35 1.29 9.17
N ASN A 44 18.46 1.25 10.09
CA ASN A 44 18.52 0.29 11.17
C ASN A 44 17.72 -0.97 10.89
N GLY A 45 17.31 -1.18 9.67
CA GLY A 45 16.43 -2.30 9.35
C GLY A 45 14.99 -2.09 9.75
N GLN A 46 14.66 -0.90 10.21
CA GLN A 46 13.29 -0.58 10.57
C GLN A 46 12.43 -0.51 9.33
N PRO A 47 11.19 -0.98 9.39
CA PRO A 47 10.31 -0.87 8.24
C PRO A 47 10.11 0.58 7.82
N ARG A 48 10.15 0.82 6.53
CA ARG A 48 9.87 2.13 6.01
C ARG A 48 8.51 2.11 5.35
N TRP A 49 7.62 2.93 5.84
CA TRP A 49 6.26 2.99 5.30
C TRP A 49 6.21 3.99 4.17
N LEU A 50 5.35 3.71 3.21
CA LEU A 50 5.10 4.67 2.15
C LEU A 50 4.35 5.85 2.72
N SER A 51 4.68 7.03 2.23
CA SER A 51 4.00 8.22 2.71
C SER A 51 2.61 8.28 2.08
N THR A 52 1.71 8.95 2.77
CA THR A 52 0.38 9.17 2.21
C THR A 52 0.45 10.00 0.93
N CYS A 53 1.45 10.86 0.84
CA CYS A 53 1.65 11.64 -0.37
C CYS A 53 1.95 10.73 -1.56
N SER A 54 2.83 9.74 -1.37
CA SER A 54 3.13 8.79 -2.43
C SER A 54 1.91 8.01 -2.84
N ILE A 55 1.15 7.53 -1.86
CA ILE A 55 -0.06 6.78 -2.15
C ILE A 55 -1.06 7.64 -2.91
N SER A 56 -1.23 8.89 -2.48
CA SER A 56 -2.15 9.80 -3.13
C SER A 56 -1.76 10.01 -4.60
N ARG A 57 -0.48 10.16 -4.88
CA ARG A 57 -0.03 10.35 -6.24
C ARG A 57 -0.27 9.14 -7.11
N VAL A 58 -0.07 7.95 -6.55
CA VAL A 58 -0.34 6.72 -7.28
C VAL A 58 -1.83 6.61 -7.58
N LEU A 59 -2.68 6.93 -6.63
CA LEU A 59 -4.12 6.87 -6.84
C LEU A 59 -4.56 7.85 -7.92
N ASP A 60 -4.00 9.05 -7.89
CA ASP A 60 -4.32 10.04 -8.91
C ASP A 60 -3.89 9.58 -10.30
N ALA A 61 -2.71 9.00 -10.40
CA ALA A 61 -2.18 8.56 -11.68
C ALA A 61 -2.96 7.39 -12.26
N THR A 62 -3.48 6.54 -11.39
CA THR A 62 -4.18 5.33 -11.84
C THR A 62 -5.69 5.50 -11.89
N GLY A 63 -6.19 6.60 -11.34
CA GLY A 63 -7.64 6.82 -11.30
C GLY A 63 -8.36 5.96 -10.29
N LEU A 64 -7.65 5.38 -9.35
CA LEU A 64 -8.26 4.50 -8.36
C LEU A 64 -8.59 5.25 -7.09
N THR A 65 -9.60 4.75 -6.40
CA THR A 65 -9.86 5.21 -5.03
C THR A 65 -9.02 4.38 -4.07
N LEU A 66 -8.93 4.84 -2.85
CA LEU A 66 -8.21 4.09 -1.83
C LEU A 66 -8.86 2.72 -1.61
N ALA A 67 -10.18 2.66 -1.67
CA ALA A 67 -10.89 1.39 -1.51
C ALA A 67 -10.53 0.41 -2.63
N GLU A 68 -10.40 0.93 -3.84
CA GLU A 68 -10.00 0.08 -4.96
C GLU A 68 -8.57 -0.38 -4.82
N PHE A 69 -7.68 0.50 -4.39
CA PHE A 69 -6.31 0.12 -4.14
C PHE A 69 -6.22 -0.97 -3.09
N ALA A 70 -7.08 -0.92 -2.08
CA ALA A 70 -7.04 -1.93 -1.02
C ALA A 70 -7.27 -3.34 -1.56
N THR A 71 -7.95 -3.47 -2.68
CA THR A 71 -8.17 -4.79 -3.27
C THR A 71 -6.90 -5.40 -3.84
N TYR A 72 -5.86 -4.60 -4.03
CA TYR A 72 -4.58 -5.10 -4.54
C TYR A 72 -3.65 -5.55 -3.42
N LEU A 73 -4.00 -5.29 -2.18
CA LEU A 73 -3.16 -5.73 -1.07
C LEU A 73 -3.17 -7.25 -0.99
N PRO A 74 -2.02 -7.87 -0.72
CA PRO A 74 -1.99 -9.31 -0.61
C PRO A 74 -2.91 -9.77 0.51
N SER A 75 -3.60 -10.85 0.25
CA SER A 75 -4.47 -11.41 1.23
C SER A 75 -3.66 -12.05 2.32
N ASP A 76 -3.92 -11.67 3.52
CA ASP A 76 -3.28 -12.31 4.63
C ASP A 76 -4.17 -13.46 5.00
N THR A 77 -3.65 -14.63 4.96
CA THR A 77 -4.46 -15.76 5.21
C THR A 77 -4.80 -15.95 6.65
N HIS A 78 -4.10 -15.30 7.58
CA HIS A 78 -4.49 -15.52 8.87
C HIS A 78 -5.48 -14.54 9.33
N GLU A 79 -6.37 -15.03 10.11
CA GLU A 79 -7.37 -14.29 10.66
C GLU A 79 -6.82 -13.44 11.70
N ARG A 80 -7.03 -12.18 11.65
CA ARG A 80 -6.63 -11.31 12.70
C ARG A 80 -7.78 -11.08 13.61
N PRO A 81 -7.57 -11.08 14.91
CA PRO A 81 -8.66 -10.78 15.82
C PRO A 81 -9.15 -9.38 15.53
N LYS A 82 -10.43 -9.23 15.41
CA LYS A 82 -10.99 -7.94 15.25
C LYS A 82 -11.11 -7.31 16.59
N TYR A 83 -10.62 -6.13 16.72
CA TYR A 83 -10.79 -5.35 17.94
C TYR A 83 -10.35 -6.07 19.19
N PRO A 84 -9.13 -6.56 19.22
CA PRO A 84 -8.70 -7.34 20.39
C PRO A 84 -8.76 -6.58 21.69
N TYR A 85 -8.72 -5.28 21.64
CA TYR A 85 -8.80 -4.45 22.84
C TYR A 85 -9.82 -3.34 22.73
N LEU A 86 -10.67 -3.38 21.74
CA LEU A 86 -11.74 -2.43 21.59
C LEU A 86 -13.05 -3.16 21.67
N PRO A 87 -14.06 -2.57 22.24
CA PRO A 87 -15.36 -3.22 22.21
C PRO A 87 -15.89 -3.24 20.79
N PRO A 88 -16.75 -4.17 20.47
CA PRO A 88 -17.34 -4.22 19.15
C PRO A 88 -18.00 -2.90 18.84
N GLN A 89 -17.77 -2.40 17.65
CA GLN A 89 -18.34 -1.14 17.27
C GLN A 89 -19.73 -1.32 16.79
N ASN A 90 -20.57 -0.42 17.19
CA ASN A 90 -21.92 -0.44 16.72
C ASN A 90 -21.94 0.25 15.39
N LYS A 91 -22.30 -0.47 14.38
CA LYS A 91 -22.23 0.05 13.10
C LYS A 91 -23.17 1.09 12.85
N SER A 92 -24.20 1.18 13.59
CA SER A 92 -25.17 2.18 13.33
C SER A 92 -24.73 3.55 13.71
N ARG A 93 -23.59 3.61 14.38
CA ARG A 93 -23.12 4.80 14.71
C ARG A 93 -22.62 5.43 13.61
N ASN A 94 -22.68 6.19 13.42
CA ASN A 94 -22.20 6.72 12.38
C ASN A 94 -22.83 7.30 11.73
#